data_5553b9bd684dbb244abb207072028f9a
#
_entry.id   5553b9bd684dbb244abb207072028f9a
#
_cell.length_a   1.000
_cell.length_b   1.000
_cell.length_c   1.000
_cell.angle_alpha   90.00
_cell.angle_beta   90.00
_cell.angle_gamma   90.00
#
_symmetry.space_group_name_H-M   'P 1'
#
loop_
_entity.id
_entity.type
_entity.pdbx_description
1 polymer ?
#
loop_
_entity_poly.entity_id
_entity_poly.type
_entity_poly.pdbx_seq_one_letter_code
_entity_poly.pdbx_strand_id
1 'polypeptide(L)'
;MSGEVEFHRETLPPPAALEHEWRTLETLARPSFFTSWHWIGTLLAALPRTQLPSLLRGVAGGRTVALALLGAGVSRRRNGLVRSRALYLNETGDPHFDALTIEHNGILAVAEREAPVFDAALAWFAGLREEADELHFSGSLRRPPEGAVEGRGLGRVETVMPSYSVDLNQLSASGGLDPVLSANARQQLRRAFRQFERAGRLELSEATTTSEALDFFAGLKMLHCASWERRSRAHAFTHAFFEPFHRLLIERSFVAGGVQLLRASVGHRVIGYLYNFRLGTRIYAYQSGFADADRRERPGIVTHALAIQHAFQSGAGVYDLMAGRNRLKESLATRCEPMLWQIFQQPRLAFRLEHLGRRLKHALVAQKPLSAARQKDKENRQAGSARG
;
A
#
# COMPACT_ATOMS: atom_id res chain seq x y z
N MET A 1 -25.86 -18.25 -8.32
CA MET A 1 -25.03 -18.55 -9.50
C MET A 1 -23.94 -19.53 -9.08
N SER A 2 -24.18 -20.82 -9.30
CA SER A 2 -23.26 -21.91 -8.93
C SER A 2 -22.48 -22.34 -10.19
N GLY A 3 -21.24 -22.01 -10.26
CA GLY A 3 -20.31 -22.46 -11.29
C GLY A 3 -18.88 -22.29 -10.77
N GLU A 4 -18.02 -23.25 -11.09
CA GLU A 4 -16.59 -23.15 -10.84
C GLU A 4 -16.03 -21.97 -11.61
N VAL A 5 -15.01 -21.31 -11.05
CA VAL A 5 -14.34 -20.17 -11.68
C VAL A 5 -13.18 -20.70 -12.51
N GLU A 6 -13.17 -20.41 -13.79
CA GLU A 6 -12.07 -20.73 -14.70
C GLU A 6 -11.32 -19.45 -15.06
N PHE A 7 -9.98 -19.47 -14.95
CA PHE A 7 -9.13 -18.35 -15.30
C PHE A 7 -8.48 -18.51 -16.66
N HIS A 8 -8.50 -17.41 -17.43
CA HIS A 8 -7.86 -17.29 -18.75
C HIS A 8 -6.91 -16.09 -18.73
N ARG A 9 -5.74 -16.28 -19.31
CA ARG A 9 -4.79 -15.22 -19.60
C ARG A 9 -4.96 -14.76 -21.03
N GLU A 10 -5.27 -13.48 -21.23
CA GLU A 10 -5.65 -12.92 -22.53
C GLU A 10 -4.82 -11.67 -22.84
N THR A 11 -4.75 -11.30 -24.12
CA THR A 11 -4.33 -9.97 -24.51
C THR A 11 -5.36 -8.95 -24.09
N LEU A 12 -4.91 -7.70 -23.80
CA LEU A 12 -5.84 -6.64 -23.44
C LEU A 12 -6.81 -6.36 -24.61
N PRO A 13 -8.11 -6.30 -24.34
CA PRO A 13 -9.09 -5.83 -25.32
C PRO A 13 -8.92 -4.32 -25.59
N PRO A 14 -9.62 -3.74 -26.58
CA PRO A 14 -9.62 -2.30 -26.80
C PRO A 14 -9.93 -1.53 -25.50
N PRO A 15 -9.25 -0.41 -25.23
CA PRO A 15 -9.33 0.29 -23.94
C PRO A 15 -10.75 0.62 -23.48
N ALA A 16 -11.62 1.07 -24.39
CA ALA A 16 -13.01 1.40 -24.06
C ALA A 16 -13.84 0.15 -23.67
N ALA A 17 -13.58 -1.00 -24.31
CA ALA A 17 -14.25 -2.24 -23.97
C ALA A 17 -13.79 -2.76 -22.59
N LEU A 18 -12.49 -2.71 -22.32
CA LEU A 18 -11.93 -3.08 -21.02
C LEU A 18 -12.45 -2.17 -19.91
N GLU A 19 -12.48 -0.84 -20.13
CA GLU A 19 -13.04 0.10 -19.17
C GLU A 19 -14.49 -0.21 -18.83
N HIS A 20 -15.33 -0.43 -19.84
CA HIS A 20 -16.73 -0.75 -19.64
C HIS A 20 -16.91 -2.04 -18.82
N GLU A 21 -16.17 -3.09 -19.17
CA GLU A 21 -16.23 -4.35 -18.45
C GLU A 21 -15.72 -4.23 -17.01
N TRP A 22 -14.60 -3.53 -16.81
CA TRP A 22 -14.00 -3.32 -15.49
C TRP A 22 -14.96 -2.56 -14.57
N ARG A 23 -15.49 -1.42 -15.05
CA ARG A 23 -16.46 -0.62 -14.28
C ARG A 23 -17.77 -1.36 -14.02
N THR A 24 -18.22 -2.20 -14.95
CA THR A 24 -19.39 -3.06 -14.72
C THR A 24 -19.12 -4.04 -13.57
N LEU A 25 -17.94 -4.67 -13.55
CA LEU A 25 -17.58 -5.58 -12.47
C LEU A 25 -17.38 -4.85 -11.13
N GLU A 26 -16.86 -3.62 -11.12
CA GLU A 26 -16.75 -2.79 -9.92
C GLU A 26 -18.09 -2.60 -9.20
N THR A 27 -19.19 -2.48 -9.92
CA THR A 27 -20.53 -2.34 -9.32
C THR A 27 -20.99 -3.59 -8.56
N LEU A 28 -20.43 -4.74 -8.87
CA LEU A 28 -20.74 -6.04 -8.27
C LEU A 28 -19.67 -6.50 -7.26
N ALA A 29 -18.57 -5.76 -7.17
CA ALA A 29 -17.40 -6.08 -6.37
C ALA A 29 -17.27 -5.17 -5.14
N ARG A 30 -16.23 -5.44 -4.34
CA ARG A 30 -15.76 -4.53 -3.27
C ARG A 30 -14.34 -4.07 -3.61
N PRO A 31 -14.19 -3.20 -4.62
CA PRO A 31 -12.86 -2.78 -5.07
C PRO A 31 -12.13 -1.99 -3.98
N SER A 32 -10.80 -2.12 -3.97
CA SER A 32 -9.92 -1.10 -3.41
C SER A 32 -9.65 -0.02 -4.46
N PHE A 33 -9.06 1.11 -4.07
CA PHE A 33 -8.62 2.09 -5.06
C PHE A 33 -7.65 1.47 -6.07
N PHE A 34 -6.75 0.60 -5.62
CA PHE A 34 -5.71 -0.02 -6.45
C PHE A 34 -6.24 -1.12 -7.40
N THR A 35 -7.45 -1.62 -7.18
CA THR A 35 -8.14 -2.54 -8.09
C THR A 35 -9.23 -1.84 -8.89
N SER A 36 -9.44 -0.54 -8.69
CA SER A 36 -10.42 0.26 -9.43
C SER A 36 -9.88 0.74 -10.77
N TRP A 37 -10.79 1.13 -11.66
CA TRP A 37 -10.44 1.70 -12.96
C TRP A 37 -9.67 3.02 -12.84
N HIS A 38 -9.83 3.77 -11.75
CA HIS A 38 -9.01 4.93 -11.48
C HIS A 38 -7.51 4.61 -11.52
N TRP A 39 -7.11 3.55 -10.82
CA TRP A 39 -5.72 3.09 -10.79
C TRP A 39 -5.36 2.29 -12.04
N ILE A 40 -6.10 1.24 -12.34
CA ILE A 40 -5.82 0.29 -13.43
C ILE A 40 -5.85 0.98 -14.79
N GLY A 41 -6.88 1.79 -15.06
CA GLY A 41 -7.00 2.53 -16.32
C GLY A 41 -5.91 3.59 -16.49
N THR A 42 -5.45 4.20 -15.38
CA THR A 42 -4.32 5.13 -15.41
C THR A 42 -3.00 4.41 -15.63
N LEU A 43 -2.80 3.25 -14.97
CA LEU A 43 -1.60 2.43 -15.18
C LEU A 43 -1.47 2.04 -16.66
N LEU A 44 -2.53 1.50 -17.26
CA LEU A 44 -2.54 1.13 -18.66
C LEU A 44 -2.29 2.31 -19.61
N ALA A 45 -2.79 3.50 -19.27
CA ALA A 45 -2.58 4.71 -20.07
C ALA A 45 -1.16 5.28 -19.94
N ALA A 46 -0.50 5.07 -18.80
CA ALA A 46 0.85 5.57 -18.53
C ALA A 46 1.96 4.65 -19.06
N LEU A 47 1.67 3.36 -19.22
CA LEU A 47 2.67 2.37 -19.65
C LEU A 47 2.94 2.46 -21.15
N PRO A 48 4.20 2.28 -21.59
CA PRO A 48 4.52 2.08 -22.99
C PRO A 48 3.92 0.76 -23.49
N ARG A 49 3.55 0.68 -24.77
CA ARG A 49 2.90 -0.49 -25.35
C ARG A 49 3.68 -1.80 -25.16
N THR A 50 4.99 -1.74 -25.08
CA THR A 50 5.88 -2.90 -24.87
C THR A 50 5.85 -3.43 -23.44
N GLN A 51 5.27 -2.69 -22.50
CA GLN A 51 5.21 -3.02 -21.07
C GLN A 51 3.79 -3.28 -20.58
N LEU A 52 2.82 -3.33 -21.51
CA LEU A 52 1.44 -3.61 -21.15
C LEU A 52 1.32 -5.05 -20.60
N PRO A 53 0.68 -5.23 -19.43
CA PRO A 53 0.40 -6.55 -18.87
C PRO A 53 -0.66 -7.30 -19.68
N SER A 54 -0.81 -8.59 -19.43
CA SER A 54 -1.95 -9.38 -19.92
C SER A 54 -3.17 -9.14 -19.02
N LEU A 55 -4.35 -9.43 -19.55
CA LEU A 55 -5.58 -9.53 -18.76
C LEU A 55 -5.67 -10.95 -18.16
N LEU A 56 -5.96 -11.05 -16.87
CA LEU A 56 -6.36 -12.26 -16.20
C LEU A 56 -7.88 -12.19 -15.96
N ARG A 57 -8.64 -13.00 -16.65
CA ARG A 57 -10.10 -13.05 -16.61
C ARG A 57 -10.58 -14.32 -15.92
N GLY A 58 -11.40 -14.18 -14.90
CA GLY A 58 -12.13 -15.28 -14.26
C GLY A 58 -13.56 -15.35 -14.76
N VAL A 59 -13.97 -16.51 -15.27
CA VAL A 59 -15.30 -16.76 -15.84
C VAL A 59 -16.02 -17.83 -15.03
N ALA A 60 -17.30 -17.63 -14.76
CA ALA A 60 -18.18 -18.63 -14.18
C ALA A 60 -19.55 -18.57 -14.83
N GLY A 61 -20.06 -19.71 -15.32
CA GLY A 61 -21.33 -19.78 -16.02
C GLY A 61 -21.40 -18.86 -17.24
N GLY A 62 -20.30 -18.73 -17.99
CA GLY A 62 -20.18 -17.89 -19.19
C GLY A 62 -20.15 -16.39 -18.93
N ARG A 63 -19.98 -15.94 -17.68
CA ARG A 63 -19.91 -14.52 -17.30
C ARG A 63 -18.59 -14.20 -16.63
N THR A 64 -18.05 -13.02 -16.90
CA THR A 64 -16.88 -12.48 -16.17
C THR A 64 -17.27 -12.23 -14.72
N VAL A 65 -16.57 -12.89 -13.81
CA VAL A 65 -16.75 -12.75 -12.35
C VAL A 65 -15.50 -12.23 -11.65
N ALA A 66 -14.37 -12.17 -12.37
CA ALA A 66 -13.11 -11.66 -11.82
C ALA A 66 -12.24 -11.06 -12.93
N LEU A 67 -11.51 -9.98 -12.60
CA LEU A 67 -10.53 -9.33 -13.46
C LEU A 67 -9.30 -8.92 -12.67
N ALA A 68 -8.13 -9.06 -13.30
CA ALA A 68 -6.88 -8.48 -12.83
C ALA A 68 -5.94 -8.26 -14.02
N LEU A 69 -4.92 -7.43 -13.84
CA LEU A 69 -3.79 -7.38 -14.75
C LEU A 69 -2.71 -8.37 -14.30
N LEU A 70 -1.97 -8.90 -15.27
CA LEU A 70 -0.90 -9.86 -15.00
C LEU A 70 0.36 -9.46 -15.77
N GLY A 71 1.29 -8.83 -15.07
CA GLY A 71 2.63 -8.57 -15.60
C GLY A 71 3.51 -9.80 -15.57
N ALA A 72 4.54 -9.81 -16.37
CA ALA A 72 5.50 -10.91 -16.45
C ALA A 72 6.93 -10.38 -16.42
N GLY A 73 7.79 -11.02 -15.62
CA GLY A 73 9.17 -10.61 -15.47
C GLY A 73 10.07 -11.75 -15.00
N VAL A 74 11.32 -11.40 -14.75
CA VAL A 74 12.30 -12.32 -14.18
C VAL A 74 12.68 -11.85 -12.78
N SER A 75 12.26 -12.59 -11.78
CA SER A 75 12.71 -12.38 -10.40
C SER A 75 14.14 -12.91 -10.23
N ARG A 76 15.00 -12.09 -9.62
CA ARG A 76 16.41 -12.45 -9.36
C ARG A 76 16.72 -12.28 -7.89
N ARG A 77 17.16 -13.36 -7.26
CA ARG A 77 17.52 -13.39 -5.84
C ARG A 77 18.92 -13.96 -5.62
N ARG A 78 19.49 -13.74 -4.44
CA ARG A 78 20.82 -14.24 -4.06
C ARG A 78 21.91 -13.82 -5.06
N ASN A 79 21.99 -12.53 -5.39
CA ASN A 79 22.93 -11.99 -6.37
C ASN A 79 22.80 -12.65 -7.76
N GLY A 80 21.57 -13.05 -8.15
CA GLY A 80 21.28 -13.67 -9.44
C GLY A 80 21.43 -15.20 -9.50
N LEU A 81 21.82 -15.86 -8.40
CA LEU A 81 21.91 -17.32 -8.34
C LEU A 81 20.54 -18.01 -8.46
N VAL A 82 19.49 -17.37 -7.97
CA VAL A 82 18.12 -17.85 -8.16
C VAL A 82 17.42 -16.93 -9.15
N ARG A 83 17.07 -17.48 -10.31
CA ARG A 83 16.28 -16.81 -11.35
C ARG A 83 14.99 -17.57 -11.55
N SER A 84 13.88 -16.85 -11.61
CA SER A 84 12.55 -17.42 -11.79
C SER A 84 11.72 -16.56 -12.73
N ARG A 85 10.88 -17.20 -13.57
CA ARG A 85 9.84 -16.53 -14.35
C ARG A 85 8.72 -16.18 -13.39
N ALA A 86 8.44 -14.92 -13.23
CA ALA A 86 7.50 -14.43 -12.25
C ALA A 86 6.32 -13.72 -12.94
N LEU A 87 5.13 -13.95 -12.42
CA LEU A 87 3.90 -13.22 -12.73
C LEU A 87 3.58 -12.27 -11.59
N TYR A 88 3.11 -11.08 -11.92
CA TYR A 88 2.85 -10.00 -10.95
C TYR A 88 1.42 -9.51 -11.09
N LEU A 89 0.66 -9.61 -10.02
CA LEU A 89 -0.76 -9.21 -10.01
C LEU A 89 -0.89 -7.69 -9.95
N ASN A 90 -1.54 -7.08 -10.96
CA ASN A 90 -1.74 -5.64 -11.12
C ASN A 90 -0.46 -4.80 -11.11
N GLU A 91 0.68 -5.42 -11.39
CA GLU A 91 2.00 -4.81 -11.55
C GLU A 91 2.58 -5.27 -12.88
N THR A 92 3.67 -4.67 -13.34
CA THR A 92 4.29 -4.99 -14.64
C THR A 92 5.33 -6.10 -14.56
N GLY A 93 5.96 -6.26 -13.42
CA GLY A 93 7.15 -7.09 -13.21
C GLY A 93 8.46 -6.38 -13.56
N ASP A 94 8.40 -5.09 -13.93
CA ASP A 94 9.56 -4.22 -14.14
C ASP A 94 9.67 -3.22 -12.97
N PRO A 95 10.78 -3.26 -12.18
CA PRO A 95 10.96 -2.37 -11.05
C PRO A 95 10.89 -0.87 -11.39
N HIS A 96 11.12 -0.50 -12.66
CA HIS A 96 11.02 0.89 -13.10
C HIS A 96 9.57 1.39 -13.02
N PHE A 97 8.60 0.56 -13.39
CA PHE A 97 7.18 0.90 -13.37
C PHE A 97 6.50 0.51 -12.05
N ASP A 98 6.99 -0.52 -11.37
CA ASP A 98 6.39 -1.05 -10.13
C ASP A 98 6.82 -0.29 -8.87
N ALA A 99 7.55 0.83 -9.02
CA ALA A 99 7.90 1.73 -7.91
C ALA A 99 6.72 2.57 -7.37
N LEU A 100 5.51 2.30 -7.82
CA LEU A 100 4.28 3.03 -7.43
C LEU A 100 3.76 2.66 -6.04
N THR A 101 4.28 1.61 -5.41
CA THR A 101 3.83 1.11 -4.11
C THR A 101 2.33 0.78 -4.10
N ILE A 102 1.98 -0.34 -4.70
CA ILE A 102 0.60 -0.83 -4.69
C ILE A 102 0.27 -1.49 -3.34
N GLU A 103 -0.83 -1.07 -2.71
CA GLU A 103 -1.37 -1.66 -1.48
C GLU A 103 -2.86 -1.95 -1.66
N HIS A 104 -3.47 -2.74 -0.76
CA HIS A 104 -4.84 -3.24 -0.95
C HIS A 104 -5.07 -3.90 -2.32
N ASN A 105 -4.00 -4.51 -2.84
CA ASN A 105 -3.99 -5.20 -4.13
C ASN A 105 -4.77 -6.52 -4.04
N GLY A 106 -5.32 -6.96 -5.16
CA GLY A 106 -6.09 -8.18 -5.26
C GLY A 106 -6.70 -8.39 -6.65
N ILE A 107 -7.44 -9.45 -6.80
CA ILE A 107 -8.26 -9.70 -7.98
C ILE A 107 -9.59 -8.96 -7.76
N LEU A 108 -10.00 -8.10 -8.68
CA LEU A 108 -11.34 -7.53 -8.68
C LEU A 108 -12.32 -8.67 -8.92
N ALA A 109 -13.20 -8.96 -7.98
CA ALA A 109 -14.13 -10.09 -8.05
C ALA A 109 -15.50 -9.70 -7.52
N VAL A 110 -16.54 -10.36 -8.04
CA VAL A 110 -17.90 -10.27 -7.47
C VAL A 110 -17.82 -10.55 -5.97
N ALA A 111 -18.45 -9.70 -5.16
CA ALA A 111 -18.26 -9.63 -3.70
C ALA A 111 -18.45 -10.98 -2.99
N GLU A 112 -19.44 -11.79 -3.42
CA GLU A 112 -19.74 -13.10 -2.82
C GLU A 112 -18.79 -14.20 -3.31
N ARG A 113 -17.90 -13.91 -4.29
CA ARG A 113 -16.99 -14.88 -4.91
C ARG A 113 -15.53 -14.64 -4.66
N GLU A 114 -15.17 -13.69 -3.82
CA GLU A 114 -13.76 -13.31 -3.58
C GLU A 114 -12.89 -14.49 -3.10
N ALA A 115 -13.39 -15.34 -2.19
CA ALA A 115 -12.63 -16.52 -1.71
C ALA A 115 -12.52 -17.64 -2.77
N PRO A 116 -13.61 -18.06 -3.45
CA PRO A 116 -13.51 -19.01 -4.56
C PRO A 116 -12.66 -18.50 -5.72
N VAL A 117 -12.71 -17.20 -6.03
CA VAL A 117 -11.88 -16.57 -7.07
C VAL A 117 -10.40 -16.67 -6.71
N PHE A 118 -10.03 -16.37 -5.45
CA PHE A 118 -8.65 -16.50 -5.01
C PHE A 118 -8.15 -17.95 -5.10
N ASP A 119 -8.96 -18.89 -4.66
CA ASP A 119 -8.67 -20.33 -4.73
C ASP A 119 -8.49 -20.83 -6.17
N ALA A 120 -9.39 -20.44 -7.06
CA ALA A 120 -9.31 -20.75 -8.49
C ALA A 120 -8.08 -20.13 -9.17
N ALA A 121 -7.67 -18.91 -8.76
CA ALA A 121 -6.46 -18.28 -9.28
C ALA A 121 -5.19 -19.08 -8.88
N LEU A 122 -5.15 -19.61 -7.66
CA LEU A 122 -4.06 -20.51 -7.25
C LEU A 122 -4.08 -21.85 -8.00
N ALA A 123 -5.26 -22.40 -8.28
CA ALA A 123 -5.41 -23.61 -9.09
C ALA A 123 -4.92 -23.38 -10.52
N TRP A 124 -5.32 -22.28 -11.12
CA TRP A 124 -4.84 -21.85 -12.43
C TRP A 124 -3.32 -21.70 -12.46
N PHE A 125 -2.73 -20.98 -11.48
CA PHE A 125 -1.28 -20.83 -11.41
C PHE A 125 -0.56 -22.17 -11.20
N ALA A 126 -1.11 -23.08 -10.40
CA ALA A 126 -0.53 -24.42 -10.23
C ALA A 126 -0.46 -25.22 -11.54
N GLY A 127 -1.34 -24.93 -12.50
CA GLY A 127 -1.32 -25.51 -13.84
C GLY A 127 -0.20 -24.96 -14.75
N LEU A 128 0.36 -23.79 -14.44
CA LEU A 128 1.36 -23.08 -15.27
C LEU A 128 2.83 -23.51 -15.01
N ARG A 129 3.07 -24.76 -14.64
CA ARG A 129 4.43 -25.24 -14.25
C ARG A 129 5.50 -24.99 -15.29
N GLU A 130 5.16 -25.07 -16.58
CA GLU A 130 6.12 -24.86 -17.67
C GLU A 130 6.26 -23.38 -18.07
N GLU A 131 5.34 -22.51 -17.66
CA GLU A 131 5.29 -21.11 -18.10
C GLU A 131 5.81 -20.15 -17.02
N ALA A 132 5.47 -20.39 -15.74
CA ALA A 132 5.79 -19.50 -14.63
C ALA A 132 6.23 -20.27 -13.39
N ASP A 133 7.18 -19.70 -12.67
CA ASP A 133 7.75 -20.28 -11.45
C ASP A 133 7.19 -19.63 -10.20
N GLU A 134 6.75 -18.36 -10.29
CA GLU A 134 6.25 -17.56 -9.16
C GLU A 134 5.05 -16.72 -9.57
N LEU A 135 4.13 -16.52 -8.63
CA LEU A 135 3.02 -15.57 -8.71
C LEU A 135 3.10 -14.64 -7.51
N HIS A 136 3.21 -13.34 -7.77
CA HIS A 136 3.37 -12.29 -6.77
C HIS A 136 2.05 -11.57 -6.53
N PHE A 137 1.65 -11.48 -5.26
CA PHE A 137 0.54 -10.69 -4.74
C PHE A 137 1.11 -9.66 -3.76
N SER A 138 1.35 -8.44 -4.22
CA SER A 138 1.88 -7.35 -3.40
C SER A 138 0.77 -6.65 -2.65
N GLY A 139 0.95 -6.40 -1.35
CA GLY A 139 0.07 -5.53 -0.56
C GLY A 139 -1.38 -6.00 -0.42
N SER A 140 -1.63 -7.30 -0.29
CA SER A 140 -2.99 -7.86 -0.14
C SER A 140 -3.41 -7.94 1.32
N LEU A 141 -4.68 -7.71 1.62
CA LEU A 141 -5.28 -8.00 2.93
C LEU A 141 -5.79 -9.45 3.04
N ARG A 142 -5.77 -10.21 1.95
CA ARG A 142 -6.36 -11.54 1.87
C ARG A 142 -5.32 -12.62 1.99
N ARG A 143 -5.67 -13.65 2.76
CA ARG A 143 -4.94 -14.91 2.79
C ARG A 143 -5.68 -15.95 1.92
N PRO A 144 -4.94 -16.86 1.28
CA PRO A 144 -5.57 -18.02 0.68
C PRO A 144 -6.31 -18.84 1.75
N PRO A 145 -7.35 -19.59 1.37
CA PRO A 145 -7.95 -20.57 2.25
C PRO A 145 -6.90 -21.53 2.83
N GLU A 146 -7.13 -22.03 4.05
CA GLU A 146 -6.23 -22.98 4.68
C GLU A 146 -6.08 -24.26 3.84
N GLY A 147 -4.84 -24.71 3.67
CA GLY A 147 -4.52 -25.87 2.85
C GLY A 147 -4.57 -25.64 1.33
N ALA A 148 -5.06 -24.50 0.85
CA ALA A 148 -5.20 -24.24 -0.59
C ALA A 148 -3.86 -24.19 -1.33
N VAL A 149 -2.81 -23.73 -0.69
CA VAL A 149 -1.45 -23.65 -1.26
C VAL A 149 -0.79 -25.02 -1.24
N GLU A 150 -0.78 -25.64 -0.07
CA GLU A 150 -0.15 -26.94 0.17
C GLU A 150 -0.84 -28.07 -0.61
N GLY A 151 -2.17 -28.06 -0.68
CA GLY A 151 -2.96 -29.04 -1.43
C GLY A 151 -2.71 -29.05 -2.94
N ARG A 152 -2.13 -27.93 -3.47
CA ARG A 152 -1.70 -27.80 -4.86
C ARG A 152 -0.20 -28.06 -5.06
N GLY A 153 0.51 -28.40 -4.00
CA GLY A 153 1.96 -28.59 -4.01
C GLY A 153 2.75 -27.30 -4.22
N LEU A 154 2.13 -26.14 -4.02
CA LEU A 154 2.78 -24.85 -4.11
C LEU A 154 3.54 -24.52 -2.82
N GLY A 155 4.63 -23.76 -2.96
CA GLY A 155 5.29 -23.07 -1.85
C GLY A 155 4.72 -21.66 -1.65
N ARG A 156 4.88 -21.11 -0.43
CA ARG A 156 4.55 -19.70 -0.14
C ARG A 156 5.69 -19.02 0.60
N VAL A 157 6.02 -17.81 0.14
CA VAL A 157 6.85 -16.85 0.88
C VAL A 157 5.97 -15.67 1.21
N GLU A 158 5.94 -15.28 2.48
CA GLU A 158 5.09 -14.19 2.96
C GLU A 158 5.91 -13.18 3.76
N THR A 159 5.70 -11.91 3.47
CA THR A 159 6.14 -10.78 4.29
C THR A 159 4.90 -10.06 4.81
N VAL A 160 4.85 -9.83 6.12
CA VAL A 160 3.72 -9.19 6.78
C VAL A 160 4.13 -7.82 7.26
N MET A 161 3.35 -6.80 6.93
CA MET A 161 3.48 -5.45 7.46
C MET A 161 2.19 -5.01 8.15
N PRO A 162 2.26 -4.25 9.25
CA PRO A 162 1.06 -3.66 9.84
C PRO A 162 0.50 -2.59 8.91
N SER A 163 -0.79 -2.61 8.65
CA SER A 163 -1.57 -1.56 7.99
C SER A 163 -2.46 -0.89 9.02
N TYR A 164 -2.50 0.42 9.03
CA TYR A 164 -3.15 1.22 10.05
C TYR A 164 -4.33 2.00 9.47
N SER A 165 -5.43 2.06 10.19
CA SER A 165 -6.59 2.87 9.79
C SER A 165 -7.30 3.49 10.98
N VAL A 166 -8.07 4.52 10.71
CA VAL A 166 -9.01 5.15 11.65
C VAL A 166 -10.41 4.79 11.20
N ASP A 167 -11.15 4.09 12.05
CA ASP A 167 -12.58 3.85 11.86
C ASP A 167 -13.35 5.11 12.25
N LEU A 168 -13.81 5.84 11.25
CA LEU A 168 -14.48 7.12 11.44
C LEU A 168 -15.87 6.98 12.07
N ASN A 169 -16.48 5.78 11.98
CA ASN A 169 -17.75 5.53 12.68
C ASN A 169 -17.58 5.56 14.20
N GLN A 170 -16.38 5.18 14.71
CA GLN A 170 -16.08 5.29 16.15
C GLN A 170 -15.99 6.75 16.62
N LEU A 171 -15.59 7.68 15.72
CA LEU A 171 -15.53 9.10 16.02
C LEU A 171 -16.93 9.70 16.24
N SER A 172 -17.91 9.23 15.48
CA SER A 172 -19.32 9.63 15.64
C SER A 172 -19.84 9.33 17.05
N ALA A 173 -19.60 8.12 17.53
CA ALA A 173 -20.04 7.67 18.85
C ALA A 173 -19.30 8.38 20.00
N SER A 174 -18.07 8.84 19.79
CA SER A 174 -17.20 9.42 20.83
C SER A 174 -17.06 10.94 20.78
N GLY A 175 -17.72 11.61 19.82
CA GLY A 175 -17.67 13.08 19.68
C GLY A 175 -16.37 13.63 19.10
N GLY A 176 -15.63 12.83 18.33
CA GLY A 176 -14.43 13.25 17.61
C GLY A 176 -13.22 12.35 17.80
N LEU A 177 -12.05 12.80 17.30
CA LEU A 177 -10.81 12.02 17.30
C LEU A 177 -10.21 11.84 18.70
N ASP A 178 -10.22 12.88 19.52
CA ASP A 178 -9.57 12.91 20.83
C ASP A 178 -9.94 11.73 21.74
N PRO A 179 -11.24 11.38 21.92
CA PRO A 179 -11.64 10.31 22.83
C PRO A 179 -11.17 8.91 22.43
N VAL A 180 -10.99 8.66 21.12
CA VAL A 180 -10.55 7.33 20.63
C VAL A 180 -9.04 7.12 20.69
N LEU A 181 -8.27 8.20 20.94
CA LEU A 181 -6.81 8.12 21.06
C LEU A 181 -6.37 7.67 22.45
N SER A 182 -5.22 7.00 22.53
CA SER A 182 -4.57 6.74 23.82
C SER A 182 -4.26 8.07 24.56
N ALA A 183 -4.18 8.03 25.90
CA ALA A 183 -3.89 9.22 26.70
C ALA A 183 -2.61 9.94 26.25
N ASN A 184 -1.54 9.18 25.92
CA ASN A 184 -0.29 9.73 25.45
C ASN A 184 -0.44 10.36 24.05
N ALA A 185 -1.09 9.69 23.11
CA ALA A 185 -1.34 10.22 21.76
C ALA A 185 -2.15 11.52 21.81
N ARG A 186 -3.21 11.55 22.62
CA ARG A 186 -4.05 12.71 22.87
C ARG A 186 -3.26 13.90 23.44
N GLN A 187 -2.44 13.66 24.46
CA GLN A 187 -1.60 14.70 25.04
C GLN A 187 -0.60 15.26 24.01
N GLN A 188 0.03 14.39 23.23
CA GLN A 188 0.96 14.79 22.17
C GLN A 188 0.26 15.60 21.08
N LEU A 189 -0.92 15.18 20.65
CA LEU A 189 -1.72 15.86 19.63
C LEU A 189 -2.13 17.25 20.13
N ARG A 190 -2.73 17.36 21.32
CA ARG A 190 -3.12 18.64 21.92
C ARG A 190 -1.93 19.60 22.12
N ARG A 191 -0.76 19.06 22.46
CA ARG A 191 0.47 19.89 22.57
C ARG A 191 0.89 20.42 21.20
N ALA A 192 0.86 19.59 20.14
CA ALA A 192 1.20 19.99 18.79
C ALA A 192 0.21 21.04 18.25
N PHE A 193 -1.10 20.85 18.42
CA PHE A 193 -2.12 21.86 18.06
C PHE A 193 -1.85 23.20 18.72
N ARG A 194 -1.71 23.25 20.06
CA ARG A 194 -1.45 24.50 20.79
C ARG A 194 -0.18 25.21 20.33
N GLN A 195 0.81 24.47 19.86
CA GLN A 195 2.06 25.07 19.36
C GLN A 195 1.82 25.80 18.03
N PHE A 196 1.04 25.21 17.11
CA PHE A 196 0.70 25.85 15.85
C PHE A 196 -0.29 27.00 16.02
N GLU A 197 -1.31 26.85 16.88
CA GLU A 197 -2.31 27.88 17.18
C GLU A 197 -1.69 29.17 17.76
N ARG A 198 -0.57 29.07 18.47
CA ARG A 198 0.21 30.26 18.92
C ARG A 198 0.87 31.02 17.77
N ALA A 199 1.16 30.33 16.66
CA ALA A 199 1.79 30.94 15.49
C ALA A 199 0.77 31.50 14.48
N GLY A 200 -0.52 31.21 14.66
CA GLY A 200 -1.61 31.69 13.82
C GLY A 200 -2.76 30.70 13.71
N ARG A 201 -3.76 31.05 12.92
CA ARG A 201 -4.91 30.18 12.65
C ARG A 201 -4.50 28.96 11.86
N LEU A 202 -4.85 27.77 12.36
CA LEU A 202 -4.72 26.50 11.66
C LEU A 202 -5.86 26.34 10.66
N GLU A 203 -5.52 26.00 9.41
CA GLU A 203 -6.49 25.79 8.35
C GLU A 203 -6.13 24.56 7.53
N LEU A 204 -7.17 23.85 7.06
CA LEU A 204 -7.06 22.77 6.10
C LEU A 204 -7.86 23.18 4.85
N SER A 205 -7.22 23.19 3.70
CA SER A 205 -7.83 23.46 2.41
C SER A 205 -7.79 22.20 1.56
N GLU A 206 -8.90 21.88 0.90
CA GLU A 206 -8.99 20.87 -0.15
C GLU A 206 -8.93 21.55 -1.50
N ALA A 207 -8.15 21.01 -2.45
CA ALA A 207 -8.11 21.52 -3.81
C ALA A 207 -9.48 21.38 -4.47
N THR A 208 -9.90 22.43 -5.19
CA THR A 208 -11.22 22.54 -5.81
C THR A 208 -11.18 22.37 -7.32
N THR A 209 -10.01 22.51 -7.93
CA THR A 209 -9.77 22.34 -9.36
C THR A 209 -8.60 21.39 -9.61
N THR A 210 -8.54 20.79 -10.81
CA THR A 210 -7.42 19.94 -11.22
C THR A 210 -6.10 20.71 -11.19
N SER A 211 -6.10 22.00 -11.61
CA SER A 211 -4.90 22.87 -11.55
C SER A 211 -4.42 23.03 -10.12
N GLU A 212 -5.31 23.38 -9.18
CA GLU A 212 -4.96 23.51 -7.76
C GLU A 212 -4.48 22.18 -7.15
N ALA A 213 -5.08 21.05 -7.56
CA ALA A 213 -4.62 19.74 -7.14
C ALA A 213 -3.19 19.45 -7.62
N LEU A 214 -2.84 19.79 -8.84
CA LEU A 214 -1.49 19.67 -9.38
C LEU A 214 -0.50 20.60 -8.65
N ASP A 215 -0.92 21.81 -8.28
CA ASP A 215 -0.11 22.76 -7.49
C ASP A 215 0.14 22.22 -6.08
N PHE A 216 -0.88 21.63 -5.44
CA PHE A 216 -0.72 20.98 -4.13
C PHE A 216 0.20 19.76 -4.21
N PHE A 217 0.11 18.99 -5.29
CA PHE A 217 1.01 17.85 -5.53
C PHE A 217 2.46 18.31 -5.74
N ALA A 218 2.69 19.41 -6.45
CA ALA A 218 4.02 20.00 -6.59
C ALA A 218 4.57 20.52 -5.26
N GLY A 219 3.74 21.15 -4.43
CA GLY A 219 4.09 21.57 -3.07
C GLY A 219 4.41 20.38 -2.16
N LEU A 220 3.64 19.30 -2.26
CA LEU A 220 3.90 18.03 -1.58
C LEU A 220 5.28 17.48 -1.96
N LYS A 221 5.56 17.38 -3.26
CA LYS A 221 6.87 16.91 -3.77
C LYS A 221 8.02 17.72 -3.18
N MET A 222 7.91 19.06 -3.20
CA MET A 222 8.95 19.94 -2.66
C MET A 222 9.26 19.63 -1.19
N LEU A 223 8.22 19.56 -0.34
CA LEU A 223 8.40 19.27 1.10
C LEU A 223 8.86 17.84 1.34
N HIS A 224 8.37 16.88 0.56
CA HIS A 224 8.76 15.48 0.64
C HIS A 224 10.25 15.30 0.31
N CYS A 225 10.71 15.82 -0.82
CA CYS A 225 12.11 15.74 -1.24
C CYS A 225 13.03 16.38 -0.19
N ALA A 226 12.73 17.61 0.25
CA ALA A 226 13.52 18.30 1.28
C ALA A 226 13.65 17.51 2.60
N SER A 227 12.59 16.78 2.98
CA SER A 227 12.61 15.92 4.18
C SER A 227 13.45 14.65 4.02
N TRP A 228 13.47 14.03 2.81
CA TRP A 228 14.16 12.77 2.55
C TRP A 228 15.63 12.95 2.18
N GLU A 229 15.99 14.01 1.47
CA GLU A 229 17.37 14.37 1.16
C GLU A 229 18.23 14.47 2.42
N ARG A 230 17.70 15.09 3.47
CA ARG A 230 18.38 15.15 4.78
C ARG A 230 18.56 13.79 5.45
N ARG A 231 17.79 12.78 5.05
CA ARG A 231 17.91 11.43 5.58
C ARG A 231 18.78 10.53 4.69
N SER A 232 19.26 11.07 3.54
CA SER A 232 20.07 10.33 2.55
C SER A 232 19.44 9.00 2.16
N ARG A 233 18.13 8.98 1.89
CA ARG A 233 17.36 7.77 1.57
C ARG A 233 16.66 7.92 0.24
N ALA A 234 16.59 6.83 -0.54
CA ALA A 234 15.71 6.74 -1.69
C ALA A 234 14.24 6.92 -1.25
N HIS A 235 13.45 7.61 -2.06
CA HIS A 235 12.04 7.91 -1.79
C HIS A 235 11.23 7.88 -3.10
N ALA A 236 9.91 7.96 -3.01
CA ALA A 236 9.01 7.80 -4.15
C ALA A 236 9.40 8.66 -5.37
N PHE A 237 9.70 9.93 -5.18
CA PHE A 237 10.04 10.86 -6.28
C PHE A 237 11.45 10.66 -6.86
N THR A 238 12.27 9.74 -6.36
CA THR A 238 13.52 9.33 -7.03
C THR A 238 13.28 8.38 -8.20
N HIS A 239 12.09 7.80 -8.30
CA HIS A 239 11.68 6.92 -9.39
C HIS A 239 11.06 7.74 -10.52
N ALA A 240 11.66 7.68 -11.70
CA ALA A 240 11.27 8.52 -12.83
C ALA A 240 9.81 8.35 -13.27
N PHE A 241 9.23 7.16 -13.09
CA PHE A 241 7.84 6.87 -13.45
C PHE A 241 6.83 7.39 -12.43
N PHE A 242 7.23 7.63 -11.17
CA PHE A 242 6.29 7.98 -10.07
C PHE A 242 5.54 9.28 -10.33
N GLU A 243 6.25 10.38 -10.57
CA GLU A 243 5.63 11.68 -10.73
C GLU A 243 4.75 11.78 -11.99
N PRO A 244 5.20 11.38 -13.20
CA PRO A 244 4.34 11.39 -14.39
C PRO A 244 3.06 10.57 -14.22
N PHE A 245 3.16 9.39 -13.62
CA PHE A 245 2.00 8.55 -13.33
C PHE A 245 0.99 9.26 -12.41
N HIS A 246 1.45 9.85 -11.30
CA HIS A 246 0.55 10.49 -10.35
C HIS A 246 -0.05 11.80 -10.87
N ARG A 247 0.67 12.55 -11.71
CA ARG A 247 0.08 13.69 -12.43
C ARG A 247 -1.05 13.24 -13.34
N LEU A 248 -0.83 12.20 -14.13
CA LEU A 248 -1.87 11.61 -14.99
C LEU A 248 -3.05 11.08 -14.16
N LEU A 249 -2.79 10.44 -13.02
CA LEU A 249 -3.84 9.96 -12.12
C LEU A 249 -4.69 11.12 -11.57
N ILE A 250 -4.08 12.23 -11.19
CA ILE A 250 -4.80 13.45 -10.76
C ILE A 250 -5.65 13.98 -11.91
N GLU A 251 -5.09 14.16 -13.10
CA GLU A 251 -5.80 14.67 -14.27
C GLU A 251 -7.02 13.80 -14.65
N ARG A 252 -6.89 12.48 -14.56
CA ARG A 252 -7.96 11.53 -14.93
C ARG A 252 -9.02 11.32 -13.85
N SER A 253 -8.64 11.46 -12.58
CA SER A 253 -9.49 11.00 -11.47
C SER A 253 -9.97 12.11 -10.53
N PHE A 254 -9.43 13.34 -10.61
CA PHE A 254 -9.78 14.43 -9.70
C PHE A 254 -11.26 14.83 -9.82
N VAL A 255 -11.73 15.12 -11.04
CA VAL A 255 -13.13 15.52 -11.28
C VAL A 255 -14.13 14.45 -10.86
N ALA A 256 -13.76 13.17 -11.01
CA ALA A 256 -14.57 12.04 -10.56
C ALA A 256 -14.47 11.76 -9.05
N GLY A 257 -13.73 12.59 -8.30
CA GLY A 257 -13.57 12.45 -6.85
C GLY A 257 -12.69 11.26 -6.42
N GLY A 258 -11.96 10.64 -7.34
CA GLY A 258 -11.07 9.51 -7.04
C GLY A 258 -9.80 9.91 -6.30
N VAL A 259 -9.36 11.17 -6.41
CA VAL A 259 -8.20 11.70 -5.68
C VAL A 259 -8.56 12.94 -4.90
N GLN A 260 -7.86 13.17 -3.79
CA GLN A 260 -8.03 14.31 -2.89
C GLN A 260 -6.66 14.89 -2.54
N LEU A 261 -6.46 16.17 -2.74
CA LEU A 261 -5.27 16.92 -2.36
C LEU A 261 -5.64 17.89 -1.25
N LEU A 262 -4.92 17.82 -0.13
CA LEU A 262 -5.15 18.65 1.04
C LEU A 262 -3.88 19.46 1.36
N ARG A 263 -4.07 20.71 1.79
CA ARG A 263 -3.02 21.61 2.28
C ARG A 263 -3.36 22.08 3.68
N ALA A 264 -2.48 21.83 4.62
CA ALA A 264 -2.57 22.39 5.97
C ALA A 264 -1.64 23.60 6.10
N SER A 265 -2.14 24.68 6.71
CA SER A 265 -1.38 25.93 6.91
C SER A 265 -1.65 26.54 8.27
N VAL A 266 -0.71 27.42 8.71
CA VAL A 266 -0.83 28.26 9.90
C VAL A 266 -0.56 29.71 9.44
N GLY A 267 -1.59 30.54 9.40
CA GLY A 267 -1.54 31.82 8.70
C GLY A 267 -1.09 31.61 7.25
N HIS A 268 -0.01 32.25 6.84
CA HIS A 268 0.55 32.11 5.48
C HIS A 268 1.55 30.96 5.32
N ARG A 269 1.95 30.29 6.41
CA ARG A 269 2.95 29.21 6.39
C ARG A 269 2.27 27.85 6.14
N VAL A 270 2.59 27.23 5.03
CA VAL A 270 2.20 25.82 4.78
C VAL A 270 2.98 24.89 5.69
N ILE A 271 2.29 23.99 6.39
CA ILE A 271 2.89 23.00 7.31
C ILE A 271 2.86 21.58 6.73
N GLY A 272 1.99 21.30 5.76
CA GLY A 272 1.95 20.00 5.11
C GLY A 272 0.96 19.92 3.97
N TYR A 273 1.20 18.93 3.12
CA TYR A 273 0.29 18.50 2.08
C TYR A 273 0.02 17.00 2.21
N LEU A 274 -1.20 16.59 1.85
CA LEU A 274 -1.58 15.18 1.72
C LEU A 274 -2.14 14.94 0.34
N TYR A 275 -1.76 13.82 -0.24
CA TYR A 275 -2.32 13.26 -1.46
C TYR A 275 -2.98 11.94 -1.10
N ASN A 276 -4.29 11.95 -1.14
CA ASN A 276 -5.15 10.84 -0.76
C ASN A 276 -5.87 10.28 -1.98
N PHE A 277 -6.21 9.00 -1.94
CA PHE A 277 -7.17 8.39 -2.86
C PHE A 277 -8.52 8.23 -2.17
N ARG A 278 -9.59 8.23 -2.95
CA ARG A 278 -10.96 8.06 -2.45
C ARG A 278 -11.68 7.00 -3.26
N LEU A 279 -12.30 6.06 -2.60
CA LEU A 279 -13.21 5.10 -3.22
C LEU A 279 -14.32 4.71 -2.23
N GLY A 280 -15.57 4.97 -2.62
CA GLY A 280 -16.71 4.81 -1.72
C GLY A 280 -16.52 5.65 -0.45
N THR A 281 -16.62 5.02 0.69
CA THR A 281 -16.45 5.66 2.01
C THR A 281 -15.03 5.56 2.57
N ARG A 282 -14.06 5.01 1.81
CA ARG A 282 -12.67 4.87 2.26
C ARG A 282 -11.78 5.93 1.63
N ILE A 283 -10.96 6.55 2.47
CA ILE A 283 -9.89 7.47 2.08
C ILE A 283 -8.56 6.80 2.38
N TYR A 284 -7.65 6.76 1.41
CA TYR A 284 -6.31 6.18 1.52
C TYR A 284 -5.28 7.31 1.55
N ALA A 285 -4.57 7.49 2.66
CA ALA A 285 -3.54 8.52 2.83
C ALA A 285 -2.23 8.05 2.15
N TYR A 286 -2.19 8.18 0.82
CA TYR A 286 -1.16 7.57 -0.01
C TYR A 286 0.20 8.25 0.12
N GLN A 287 0.26 9.58 -0.02
CA GLN A 287 1.51 10.31 0.03
C GLN A 287 1.39 11.61 0.82
N SER A 288 2.50 12.07 1.39
CA SER A 288 2.54 13.28 2.20
C SER A 288 3.87 14.02 2.07
N GLY A 289 3.82 15.34 2.24
CA GLY A 289 4.98 16.20 2.39
C GLY A 289 4.76 17.15 3.57
N PHE A 290 5.72 17.23 4.50
CA PHE A 290 5.61 18.09 5.69
C PHE A 290 6.75 19.08 5.72
N ALA A 291 6.43 20.34 6.11
CA ALA A 291 7.43 21.35 6.33
C ALA A 291 8.44 20.85 7.37
N ASP A 292 9.71 21.22 7.15
CA ASP A 292 10.72 21.02 8.18
C ASP A 292 10.42 21.97 9.33
N ALA A 293 9.98 21.38 10.38
CA ALA A 293 9.70 22.09 11.60
C ALA A 293 10.76 21.70 12.63
N ASP A 294 11.04 22.58 13.57
CA ASP A 294 11.73 22.18 14.79
C ASP A 294 11.13 20.81 15.24
N ARG A 295 11.95 19.86 15.65
CA ARG A 295 11.55 18.51 16.09
C ARG A 295 10.38 18.50 17.09
N ARG A 296 10.05 19.67 17.66
CA ARG A 296 8.95 19.90 18.59
C ARG A 296 7.59 20.14 17.92
N GLU A 297 7.56 20.67 16.67
CA GLU A 297 6.31 21.11 16.04
C GLU A 297 5.41 19.95 15.54
N ARG A 298 6.00 18.86 15.03
CA ARG A 298 5.30 17.67 14.56
C ARG A 298 4.17 17.94 13.53
N PRO A 299 4.46 18.62 12.41
CA PRO A 299 3.42 19.01 11.44
C PRO A 299 2.64 17.81 10.89
N GLY A 300 3.28 16.65 10.73
CA GLY A 300 2.61 15.47 10.19
C GLY A 300 1.43 14.97 11.03
N ILE A 301 1.54 14.96 12.37
CA ILE A 301 0.42 14.50 13.20
C ILE A 301 -0.75 15.49 13.18
N VAL A 302 -0.46 16.80 13.14
CA VAL A 302 -1.49 17.85 13.05
C VAL A 302 -2.19 17.80 11.69
N THR A 303 -1.43 17.71 10.59
CA THR A 303 -2.01 17.64 9.23
C THR A 303 -2.91 16.41 9.07
N HIS A 304 -2.47 15.22 9.53
CA HIS A 304 -3.31 14.03 9.48
C HIS A 304 -4.53 14.12 10.41
N ALA A 305 -4.40 14.72 11.61
CA ALA A 305 -5.54 14.87 12.50
C ALA A 305 -6.61 15.80 11.91
N LEU A 306 -6.19 16.91 11.27
CA LEU A 306 -7.10 17.78 10.51
C LEU A 306 -7.76 17.04 9.36
N ALA A 307 -7.00 16.25 8.60
CA ALA A 307 -7.53 15.45 7.49
C ALA A 307 -8.51 14.36 7.96
N ILE A 308 -8.24 13.69 9.08
CA ILE A 308 -9.15 12.71 9.69
C ILE A 308 -10.46 13.38 10.11
N GLN A 309 -10.37 14.56 10.73
CA GLN A 309 -11.57 15.32 11.12
C GLN A 309 -12.37 15.78 9.89
N HIS A 310 -11.68 16.25 8.85
CA HIS A 310 -12.29 16.62 7.57
C HIS A 310 -12.97 15.41 6.89
N ALA A 311 -12.30 14.26 6.85
CA ALA A 311 -12.85 13.01 6.33
C ALA A 311 -14.11 12.57 7.08
N PHE A 312 -14.09 12.68 8.41
CA PHE A 312 -15.27 12.41 9.26
C PHE A 312 -16.44 13.34 8.92
N GLN A 313 -16.19 14.65 8.82
CA GLN A 313 -17.21 15.65 8.48
C GLN A 313 -17.77 15.46 7.07
N SER A 314 -17.00 14.94 6.13
CA SER A 314 -17.44 14.61 4.78
C SER A 314 -18.18 13.27 4.66
N GLY A 315 -18.42 12.56 5.75
CA GLY A 315 -19.17 11.31 5.77
C GLY A 315 -18.37 10.08 5.35
N ALA A 316 -17.03 10.15 5.34
CA ALA A 316 -16.20 8.97 5.11
C ALA A 316 -16.31 7.98 6.28
N GLY A 317 -16.22 6.67 6.01
CA GLY A 317 -16.28 5.61 7.02
C GLY A 317 -14.91 5.19 7.54
N VAL A 318 -13.86 5.29 6.71
CA VAL A 318 -12.50 4.87 7.05
C VAL A 318 -11.48 5.85 6.49
N TYR A 319 -10.53 6.27 7.33
CA TYR A 319 -9.31 6.95 6.91
C TYR A 319 -8.13 5.98 7.06
N ASP A 320 -7.64 5.47 5.93
CA ASP A 320 -6.60 4.46 5.86
C ASP A 320 -5.22 5.14 5.81
N LEU A 321 -4.40 4.89 6.82
CA LEU A 321 -3.04 5.40 6.93
C LEU A 321 -2.03 4.54 6.16
N MET A 322 -2.49 3.47 5.51
CA MET A 322 -1.69 2.55 4.70
C MET A 322 -0.70 1.71 5.51
N ALA A 323 0.01 0.80 4.85
CA ALA A 323 0.96 -0.10 5.50
C ALA A 323 2.25 0.61 5.93
N GLY A 324 3.02 -0.09 6.75
CA GLY A 324 4.33 0.32 7.24
C GLY A 324 4.32 0.93 8.63
N ARG A 325 5.24 0.43 9.46
CA ARG A 325 5.36 0.82 10.86
C ARG A 325 5.88 2.25 11.01
N ASN A 326 5.09 3.10 11.65
CA ASN A 326 5.41 4.50 11.88
C ASN A 326 4.71 5.00 13.14
N ARG A 327 5.43 5.71 14.01
CA ARG A 327 4.87 6.28 15.26
C ARG A 327 3.66 7.19 15.05
N LEU A 328 3.62 7.93 13.94
CA LEU A 328 2.46 8.77 13.60
C LEU A 328 1.23 7.89 13.37
N LYS A 329 1.36 6.85 12.52
CA LYS A 329 0.28 5.91 12.22
C LYS A 329 -0.20 5.20 13.50
N GLU A 330 0.73 4.68 14.31
CA GLU A 330 0.43 4.03 15.60
C GLU A 330 -0.29 4.97 16.58
N SER A 331 0.01 6.28 16.55
CA SER A 331 -0.60 7.26 17.45
C SER A 331 -2.01 7.64 17.05
N LEU A 332 -2.37 7.60 15.77
CA LEU A 332 -3.67 8.04 15.24
C LEU A 332 -4.63 6.89 14.96
N ALA A 333 -4.11 5.69 14.71
CA ALA A 333 -4.91 4.55 14.30
C ALA A 333 -5.84 4.04 15.41
N THR A 334 -7.04 3.63 15.01
CA THR A 334 -7.98 2.86 15.85
C THR A 334 -7.99 1.38 15.50
N ARG A 335 -7.46 1.02 14.30
CA ARG A 335 -7.33 -0.37 13.83
C ARG A 335 -5.93 -0.60 13.26
N CYS A 336 -5.45 -1.84 13.41
CA CYS A 336 -4.21 -2.32 12.82
C CYS A 336 -4.45 -3.74 12.29
N GLU A 337 -4.24 -3.93 11.00
CA GLU A 337 -4.47 -5.20 10.30
C GLU A 337 -3.18 -5.64 9.56
N PRO A 338 -2.93 -6.95 9.39
CA PRO A 338 -1.80 -7.41 8.61
C PRO A 338 -2.03 -7.19 7.13
N MET A 339 -1.10 -6.51 6.46
CA MET A 339 -1.01 -6.46 5.01
C MET A 339 0.11 -7.39 4.54
N LEU A 340 -0.14 -8.11 3.46
CA LEU A 340 0.63 -9.28 3.05
C LEU A 340 1.28 -9.05 1.69
N TRP A 341 2.57 -9.29 1.58
CA TRP A 341 3.27 -9.52 0.32
C TRP A 341 3.52 -11.00 0.19
N GLN A 342 2.81 -11.65 -0.71
CA GLN A 342 2.79 -13.10 -0.89
C GLN A 342 3.41 -13.48 -2.22
N ILE A 343 4.26 -14.49 -2.22
CA ILE A 343 4.83 -15.10 -3.41
C ILE A 343 4.47 -16.58 -3.37
N PHE A 344 3.65 -17.02 -4.30
CA PHE A 344 3.34 -18.43 -4.51
C PHE A 344 4.37 -19.01 -5.48
N GLN A 345 4.91 -20.19 -5.16
CA GLN A 345 6.04 -20.78 -5.84
C GLN A 345 5.72 -22.19 -6.34
N GLN A 346 6.03 -22.47 -7.60
CA GLN A 346 6.00 -23.84 -8.12
C GLN A 346 7.04 -24.74 -7.38
N PRO A 347 6.83 -26.07 -7.33
CA PRO A 347 7.69 -26.99 -6.59
C PRO A 347 9.04 -27.24 -7.31
N ARG A 348 9.91 -26.21 -7.31
CA ARG A 348 11.24 -26.29 -7.93
C ARG A 348 12.34 -26.54 -6.89
N LEU A 349 13.36 -27.33 -7.26
CA LEU A 349 14.51 -27.64 -6.38
C LEU A 349 15.21 -26.39 -5.87
N ALA A 350 15.39 -25.36 -6.72
CA ALA A 350 16.01 -24.10 -6.33
C ALA A 350 15.28 -23.42 -5.15
N PHE A 351 13.93 -23.45 -5.14
CA PHE A 351 13.15 -22.87 -4.07
C PHE A 351 13.20 -23.71 -2.79
N ARG A 352 13.22 -25.06 -2.92
CA ARG A 352 13.41 -25.96 -1.76
C ARG A 352 14.73 -25.69 -1.06
N LEU A 353 15.83 -25.55 -1.83
CA LEU A 353 17.16 -25.22 -1.31
C LEU A 353 17.19 -23.82 -0.68
N GLU A 354 16.54 -22.85 -1.29
CA GLU A 354 16.41 -21.51 -0.73
C GLU A 354 15.65 -21.51 0.60
N HIS A 355 14.55 -22.25 0.70
CA HIS A 355 13.78 -22.42 1.95
C HIS A 355 14.61 -23.11 3.04
N LEU A 356 15.33 -24.16 2.70
CA LEU A 356 16.24 -24.85 3.62
C LEU A 356 17.32 -23.92 4.15
N GLY A 357 17.96 -23.15 3.27
CA GLY A 357 18.97 -22.17 3.64
C GLY A 357 18.42 -21.05 4.55
N ARG A 358 17.18 -20.60 4.34
CA ARG A 358 16.51 -19.64 5.26
C ARG A 358 16.26 -20.27 6.64
N ARG A 359 15.76 -21.50 6.70
CA ARG A 359 15.52 -22.22 7.97
C ARG A 359 16.81 -22.39 8.76
N LEU A 360 17.90 -22.81 8.12
CA LEU A 360 19.22 -22.94 8.75
C LEU A 360 19.73 -21.60 9.28
N LYS A 361 19.61 -20.52 8.48
CA LYS A 361 20.00 -19.18 8.93
C LYS A 361 19.20 -18.73 10.16
N HIS A 362 17.89 -18.94 10.18
CA HIS A 362 17.04 -18.60 11.33
C HIS A 362 17.41 -19.45 12.56
N ALA A 363 17.68 -20.75 12.41
CA ALA A 363 18.11 -21.60 13.50
C ALA A 363 19.47 -21.15 14.08
N LEU A 364 20.44 -20.79 13.23
CA LEU A 364 21.75 -20.29 13.67
C LEU A 364 21.67 -18.92 14.37
N VAL A 365 20.76 -18.04 13.92
CA VAL A 365 20.53 -16.74 14.58
C VAL A 365 19.82 -16.93 15.93
N ALA A 366 18.86 -17.87 16.02
CA ALA A 366 18.16 -18.20 17.26
C ALA A 366 19.08 -18.87 18.29
N GLN A 367 20.15 -19.55 17.85
CA GLN A 367 21.13 -20.20 18.70
C GLN A 367 22.28 -19.29 19.18
N LYS A 368 22.37 -18.02 18.72
CA LYS A 368 23.33 -17.08 19.29
C LYS A 368 22.92 -16.77 20.74
N PRO A 369 23.67 -17.24 21.76
CA PRO A 369 23.26 -17.08 23.13
C PRO A 369 23.25 -15.61 23.51
N LEU A 370 22.31 -15.23 24.38
CA LEU A 370 22.19 -13.92 25.05
C LEU A 370 23.44 -13.52 25.88
N SER A 371 24.51 -14.33 25.83
CA SER A 371 25.78 -14.08 26.51
C SER A 371 26.56 -12.89 25.98
N ALA A 372 26.48 -12.59 24.67
CA ALA A 372 27.22 -11.47 24.08
C ALA A 372 26.64 -10.08 24.45
N ALA A 373 25.34 -10.00 24.72
CA ALA A 373 24.72 -8.74 25.17
C ALA A 373 25.00 -8.48 26.66
N ARG A 374 25.03 -9.54 27.49
CA ARG A 374 25.39 -9.43 28.92
C ARG A 374 26.86 -9.12 29.16
N GLN A 375 27.74 -9.51 28.26
CA GLN A 375 29.17 -9.24 28.39
C GLN A 375 29.50 -7.79 28.05
N LYS A 376 28.88 -7.20 27.02
CA LYS A 376 29.01 -5.77 26.72
C LYS A 376 28.40 -4.86 27.80
N ASP A 377 27.32 -5.27 28.45
CA ASP A 377 26.75 -4.50 29.57
C ASP A 377 27.64 -4.60 30.86
N LYS A 378 28.32 -5.73 31.06
CA LYS A 378 29.32 -5.84 32.18
C LYS A 378 30.55 -5.03 31.92
N GLU A 379 31.10 -5.03 30.71
CA GLU A 379 32.28 -4.22 30.36
C GLU A 379 31.98 -2.71 30.41
N ASN A 380 30.78 -2.26 29.96
CA ASN A 380 30.36 -0.88 30.09
C ASN A 380 30.10 -0.44 31.55
N ARG A 381 29.67 -1.35 32.42
CA ARG A 381 29.52 -1.05 33.88
C ARG A 381 30.87 -1.01 34.63
N GLN A 382 31.83 -1.84 34.21
CA GLN A 382 33.18 -1.81 34.80
C GLN A 382 34.00 -0.60 34.31
N ALA A 383 33.83 -0.16 33.06
CA ALA A 383 34.46 1.05 32.53
C ALA A 383 33.89 2.35 33.12
N GLY A 384 32.63 2.36 33.59
CA GLY A 384 31.99 3.48 34.27
C GLY A 384 32.39 3.62 35.74
N SER A 385 32.84 2.53 36.41
CA SER A 385 33.23 2.52 37.81
C SER A 385 34.71 2.88 38.03
N ALA A 386 35.54 2.98 37.00
CA ALA A 386 36.96 3.33 37.07
C ALA A 386 37.26 4.81 36.80
N ARG A 387 36.22 5.63 36.65
CA ARG A 387 36.32 7.09 36.42
C ARG A 387 35.50 7.92 37.43
N GLY A 388 35.29 7.38 38.62
CA GLY A 388 34.71 8.13 39.75
C GLY A 388 35.75 8.41 40.80
#